data_0d3038a280f588daa5b2dee6b2ddccd9
#
_entry.id   0d3038a280f588daa5b2dee6b2ddccd9
#
_cell.length_a   1.000
_cell.length_b   1.000
_cell.length_c   1.000
_cell.angle_alpha   90.00
_cell.angle_beta   90.00
_cell.angle_gamma   90.00
#
_symmetry.space_group_name_H-M   'P 1'
#
loop_
_entity.id
_entity.type
_entity.pdbx_description
1 polymer ?
#
loop_
_entity_poly.entity_id
_entity_poly.type
_entity_poly.pdbx_seq_one_letter_code
_entity_poly.pdbx_strand_id
1 'polypeptide(L)'
;MRLPPATHPAVFRAAFINIGVSNCDMGTSWLLPRLIGASRSHELMLTGRRVDAQEALRIGLVADVAPDGELAGRALQAAEQIAALAPWGVRLTKRGMWTALEMPSEQAVIEFEDRQQIMSTFGVALPEAIGAFLEKRRAEFPD
;
A
#
# COMPACT_ATOMS: atom_id res chain seq x y z
N MET A 1 -3.61 -4.04 0.44
CA MET A 1 -4.98 -4.60 0.55
C MET A 1 -4.84 -5.95 1.23
N ARG A 2 -5.38 -6.12 2.45
CA ARG A 2 -5.37 -7.41 3.15
C ARG A 2 -6.65 -8.17 2.84
N LEU A 3 -6.54 -9.46 2.59
CA LEU A 3 -7.69 -10.37 2.53
C LEU A 3 -8.05 -10.83 3.95
N PRO A 4 -9.34 -11.01 4.26
CA PRO A 4 -9.78 -11.44 5.59
C PRO A 4 -9.33 -12.86 5.92
N PRO A 5 -9.22 -13.22 7.21
CA PRO A 5 -8.93 -14.57 7.63
C PRO A 5 -10.12 -15.47 7.25
N ALA A 6 -9.83 -16.48 6.47
CA ALA A 6 -10.72 -17.62 6.34
C ALA A 6 -10.35 -18.64 7.43
N THR A 7 -11.26 -19.54 7.75
CA THR A 7 -11.03 -20.73 8.60
C THR A 7 -9.97 -21.68 8.01
N HIS A 8 -9.36 -21.30 6.89
CA HIS A 8 -8.21 -21.92 6.23
C HIS A 8 -7.09 -20.90 6.06
N PRO A 9 -5.82 -21.31 6.06
CA PRO A 9 -4.71 -20.40 5.86
C PRO A 9 -4.89 -19.62 4.55
N ALA A 10 -4.62 -18.31 4.59
CA ALA A 10 -4.75 -17.44 3.42
C ALA A 10 -3.86 -17.96 2.28
N VAL A 11 -4.43 -18.06 1.08
CA VAL A 11 -3.76 -18.52 -0.13
C VAL A 11 -3.94 -17.50 -1.23
N PHE A 12 -2.85 -17.13 -1.88
CA PHE A 12 -2.82 -16.25 -3.05
C PHE A 12 -2.54 -17.09 -4.30
N ARG A 13 -3.18 -16.73 -5.40
CA ARG A 13 -3.01 -17.44 -6.66
C ARG A 13 -3.41 -16.59 -7.85
N ALA A 14 -2.55 -16.51 -8.87
CA ALA A 14 -2.94 -16.07 -10.20
C ALA A 14 -3.51 -17.29 -10.96
N ALA A 15 -4.82 -17.46 -10.91
CA ALA A 15 -5.44 -18.76 -11.24
C ALA A 15 -5.91 -18.90 -12.70
N PHE A 16 -6.00 -17.82 -13.46
CA PHE A 16 -6.57 -17.82 -14.81
C PHE A 16 -5.84 -18.74 -15.79
N ILE A 17 -4.50 -18.83 -15.66
CA ILE A 17 -3.71 -19.73 -16.51
C ILE A 17 -4.12 -21.19 -16.37
N ASN A 18 -4.60 -21.61 -15.20
CA ASN A 18 -5.00 -22.99 -14.95
C ASN A 18 -6.32 -23.39 -15.61
N ILE A 19 -7.09 -22.41 -16.07
CA ILE A 19 -8.32 -22.61 -16.82
C ILE A 19 -8.17 -22.22 -18.30
N GLY A 20 -6.94 -22.05 -18.77
CA GLY A 20 -6.63 -21.82 -20.17
C GLY A 20 -6.74 -20.37 -20.65
N VAL A 21 -6.84 -19.39 -19.73
CA VAL A 21 -6.86 -17.97 -20.10
C VAL A 21 -5.67 -17.23 -19.48
N SER A 22 -5.36 -16.04 -20.00
CA SER A 22 -4.20 -15.25 -19.58
C SER A 22 -4.35 -14.77 -18.12
N ASN A 23 -3.24 -14.78 -17.39
CA ASN A 23 -3.12 -14.09 -16.11
C ASN A 23 -2.80 -12.58 -16.26
N CYS A 24 -2.64 -12.08 -17.49
CA CYS A 24 -2.53 -10.64 -17.77
C CYS A 24 -3.92 -10.02 -17.78
N ASP A 25 -4.54 -9.91 -16.60
CA ASP A 25 -5.89 -9.39 -16.41
C ASP A 25 -5.97 -8.60 -15.11
N MET A 26 -6.96 -7.73 -14.98
CA MET A 26 -7.27 -6.91 -13.79
C MET A 26 -6.05 -6.12 -13.24
N GLY A 27 -5.08 -5.78 -14.08
CA GLY A 27 -3.86 -5.09 -13.68
C GLY A 27 -2.79 -5.99 -13.04
N THR A 28 -2.98 -7.31 -12.99
CA THR A 28 -2.03 -8.24 -12.34
C THR A 28 -0.64 -8.14 -12.95
N SER A 29 -0.52 -8.08 -14.28
CA SER A 29 0.76 -7.96 -14.99
C SER A 29 1.48 -6.62 -14.75
N TRP A 30 0.77 -5.59 -14.31
CA TRP A 30 1.33 -4.31 -13.92
C TRP A 30 1.71 -4.26 -12.45
N LEU A 31 0.81 -4.66 -11.57
CA LEU A 31 0.96 -4.53 -10.12
C LEU A 31 1.91 -5.56 -9.52
N LEU A 32 1.79 -6.82 -9.94
CA LEU A 32 2.52 -7.91 -9.28
C LEU A 32 4.04 -7.77 -9.42
N PRO A 33 4.61 -7.46 -10.62
CA PRO A 33 6.06 -7.24 -10.75
C PRO A 33 6.59 -6.07 -9.91
N ARG A 34 5.77 -5.05 -9.68
CA ARG A 34 6.12 -3.90 -8.84
C ARG A 34 6.12 -4.22 -7.35
N LEU A 35 5.31 -5.18 -6.93
CA LEU A 35 5.25 -5.62 -5.54
C LEU A 35 6.35 -6.61 -5.18
N ILE A 36 6.60 -7.62 -6.04
CA ILE A 36 7.44 -8.78 -5.69
C ILE A 36 8.62 -9.00 -6.64
N GLY A 37 8.81 -8.10 -7.60
CA GLY A 37 9.83 -8.21 -8.65
C GLY A 37 9.40 -9.09 -9.82
N ALA A 38 9.99 -8.84 -11.00
CA ALA A 38 9.57 -9.48 -12.25
C ALA A 38 9.77 -11.01 -12.22
N SER A 39 10.88 -11.49 -11.69
CA SER A 39 11.20 -12.93 -11.67
C SER A 39 10.13 -13.75 -10.95
N ARG A 40 9.78 -13.35 -9.72
CA ARG A 40 8.75 -14.05 -8.92
C ARG A 40 7.36 -13.87 -9.53
N SER A 41 7.07 -12.67 -10.01
CA SER A 41 5.79 -12.39 -10.67
C SER A 41 5.56 -13.26 -11.89
N HIS A 42 6.56 -13.37 -12.77
CA HIS A 42 6.46 -14.19 -13.97
C HIS A 42 6.33 -15.68 -13.63
N GLU A 43 7.08 -16.16 -12.65
CA GLU A 43 6.96 -17.54 -12.17
C GLU A 43 5.52 -17.83 -11.67
N LEU A 44 4.98 -16.98 -10.79
CA LEU A 44 3.64 -17.15 -10.25
C LEU A 44 2.55 -17.05 -11.33
N MET A 45 2.69 -16.11 -12.25
CA MET A 45 1.71 -15.92 -13.32
C MET A 45 1.73 -17.04 -14.35
N LEU A 46 2.90 -17.63 -14.65
CA LEU A 46 3.03 -18.70 -15.63
C LEU A 46 2.67 -20.07 -15.06
N THR A 47 2.95 -20.30 -13.77
CA THR A 47 2.64 -21.59 -13.13
C THR A 47 1.24 -21.64 -12.53
N GLY A 48 0.69 -20.50 -12.15
CA GLY A 48 -0.57 -20.42 -11.42
C GLY A 48 -0.55 -21.21 -10.10
N ARG A 49 0.63 -21.40 -9.49
CA ARG A 49 0.75 -22.12 -8.21
C ARG A 49 0.18 -21.31 -7.05
N ARG A 50 -0.05 -21.99 -5.96
CA ARG A 50 -0.48 -21.38 -4.70
C ARG A 50 0.72 -20.78 -3.96
N VAL A 51 0.47 -19.66 -3.28
CA VAL A 51 1.38 -18.96 -2.37
C VAL A 51 0.68 -18.87 -1.02
N ASP A 52 1.26 -19.44 0.02
CA ASP A 52 0.74 -19.33 1.38
C ASP A 52 1.04 -17.96 2.01
N ALA A 53 0.49 -17.70 3.20
CA ALA A 53 0.65 -16.43 3.89
C ALA A 53 2.11 -16.11 4.24
N GLN A 54 2.89 -17.12 4.64
CA GLN A 54 4.29 -16.92 5.03
C GLN A 54 5.17 -16.67 3.82
N GLU A 55 4.94 -17.36 2.71
CA GLU A 55 5.60 -17.05 1.45
C GLU A 55 5.20 -15.65 0.97
N ALA A 56 3.93 -15.29 1.02
CA ALA A 56 3.44 -13.97 0.63
C ALA A 56 4.12 -12.84 1.42
N LEU A 57 4.33 -13.01 2.73
CA LEU A 57 5.10 -12.09 3.56
C LEU A 57 6.57 -12.03 3.12
N ARG A 58 7.22 -13.20 2.97
CA ARG A 58 8.63 -13.28 2.60
C ARG A 58 8.95 -12.64 1.25
N ILE A 59 8.04 -12.75 0.28
CA ILE A 59 8.23 -12.16 -1.05
C ILE A 59 7.74 -10.71 -1.17
N GLY A 60 7.16 -10.14 -0.12
CA GLY A 60 6.66 -8.76 -0.13
C GLY A 60 5.29 -8.56 -0.77
N LEU A 61 4.54 -9.63 -1.00
CA LEU A 61 3.16 -9.55 -1.53
C LEU A 61 2.18 -8.99 -0.49
N VAL A 62 2.42 -9.28 0.79
CA VAL A 62 1.68 -8.71 1.93
C VAL A 62 2.65 -8.07 2.91
N ALA A 63 2.21 -7.02 3.59
CA ALA A 63 3.04 -6.28 4.53
C ALA A 63 3.15 -6.97 5.91
N ASP A 64 2.17 -7.83 6.27
CA ASP A 64 2.13 -8.52 7.55
C ASP A 64 1.19 -9.73 7.47
N VAL A 65 1.35 -10.67 8.40
CA VAL A 65 0.47 -11.83 8.60
C VAL A 65 -0.02 -11.84 10.04
N ALA A 66 -1.31 -11.93 10.21
CA ALA A 66 -1.94 -12.00 11.53
C ALA A 66 -2.40 -13.42 11.87
N PRO A 67 -2.39 -13.82 13.14
CA PRO A 67 -3.08 -15.02 13.61
C PRO A 67 -4.58 -14.99 13.25
N ASP A 68 -5.18 -16.17 13.20
CA ASP A 68 -6.62 -16.29 12.95
C ASP A 68 -7.41 -15.50 14.00
N GLY A 69 -8.41 -14.76 13.54
CA GLY A 69 -9.25 -13.90 14.37
C GLY A 69 -8.69 -12.50 14.67
N GLU A 70 -7.39 -12.24 14.50
CA GLU A 70 -6.78 -10.93 14.81
C GLU A 70 -6.74 -9.97 13.62
N LEU A 71 -6.93 -10.44 12.38
CA LEU A 71 -6.73 -9.64 11.18
C LEU A 71 -7.60 -8.37 11.16
N ALA A 72 -8.88 -8.49 11.52
CA ALA A 72 -9.80 -7.35 11.53
C ALA A 72 -9.35 -6.27 12.54
N GLY A 73 -8.96 -6.69 13.75
CA GLY A 73 -8.46 -5.78 14.77
C GLY A 73 -7.18 -5.05 14.35
N ARG A 74 -6.20 -5.78 13.80
CA ARG A 74 -4.96 -5.18 13.29
C ARG A 74 -5.20 -4.24 12.10
N ALA A 75 -6.10 -4.61 11.21
CA ALA A 75 -6.46 -3.75 10.08
C ALA A 75 -7.15 -2.46 10.54
N LEU A 76 -8.06 -2.55 11.53
CA LEU A 76 -8.72 -1.39 12.12
C LEU A 76 -7.70 -0.49 12.83
N GLN A 77 -6.81 -1.04 13.62
CA GLN A 77 -5.74 -0.29 14.29
C GLN A 77 -4.87 0.48 13.28
N ALA A 78 -4.48 -0.17 12.18
CA ALA A 78 -3.71 0.50 11.11
C ALA A 78 -4.53 1.62 10.43
N ALA A 79 -5.83 1.39 10.21
CA ALA A 79 -6.72 2.40 9.65
C ALA A 79 -6.90 3.61 10.59
N GLU A 80 -7.06 3.37 11.90
CA GLU A 80 -7.14 4.43 12.92
C GLU A 80 -5.86 5.26 13.01
N GLN A 81 -4.68 4.61 12.92
CA GLN A 81 -3.40 5.32 12.87
C GLN A 81 -3.33 6.27 11.67
N ILE A 82 -3.79 5.82 10.50
CA ILE A 82 -3.80 6.65 9.28
C ILE A 82 -4.87 7.76 9.38
N ALA A 83 -6.05 7.43 9.90
CA ALA A 83 -7.14 8.38 10.07
C ALA A 83 -6.82 9.50 11.09
N ALA A 84 -5.87 9.27 11.98
CA ALA A 84 -5.39 10.27 12.94
C ALA A 84 -4.40 11.28 12.34
N LEU A 85 -3.98 11.10 11.09
CA LEU A 85 -3.08 12.01 10.37
C LEU A 85 -3.86 13.06 9.57
N ALA A 86 -3.18 14.15 9.18
CA ALA A 86 -3.79 15.19 8.35
C ALA A 86 -4.38 14.61 7.04
N PRO A 87 -5.70 14.71 6.80
CA PRO A 87 -6.37 14.04 5.69
C PRO A 87 -5.81 14.44 4.32
N TRP A 88 -5.44 15.72 4.16
CA TRP A 88 -4.82 16.21 2.94
C TRP A 88 -3.44 15.57 2.68
N GLY A 89 -2.59 15.49 3.71
CA GLY A 89 -1.29 14.82 3.62
C GLY A 89 -1.41 13.34 3.25
N VAL A 90 -2.36 12.64 3.88
CA VAL A 90 -2.65 11.22 3.56
C VAL A 90 -3.08 11.07 2.10
N ARG A 91 -3.98 11.94 1.60
CA ARG A 91 -4.45 11.90 0.21
C ARG A 91 -3.32 12.18 -0.79
N LEU A 92 -2.49 13.18 -0.53
CA LEU A 92 -1.34 13.50 -1.39
C LEU A 92 -0.33 12.35 -1.41
N THR A 93 0.03 11.82 -0.25
CA THR A 93 0.96 10.68 -0.15
C THR A 93 0.42 9.47 -0.90
N LYS A 94 -0.84 9.11 -0.70
CA LYS A 94 -1.46 7.96 -1.38
C LYS A 94 -1.45 8.09 -2.90
N ARG A 95 -1.69 9.29 -3.43
CA ARG A 95 -1.61 9.57 -4.87
C ARG A 95 -0.18 9.58 -5.36
N GLY A 96 0.70 10.29 -4.64
CA GLY A 96 2.10 10.46 -5.00
C GLY A 96 2.86 9.16 -5.14
N MET A 97 2.65 8.21 -4.21
CA MET A 97 3.30 6.89 -4.25
C MET A 97 3.05 6.14 -5.57
N TRP A 98 1.82 6.18 -6.11
CA TRP A 98 1.51 5.53 -7.38
C TRP A 98 2.03 6.33 -8.57
N THR A 99 1.89 7.64 -8.55
CA THR A 99 2.38 8.53 -9.62
C THR A 99 3.90 8.42 -9.78
N ALA A 100 4.64 8.37 -8.66
CA ALA A 100 6.10 8.24 -8.68
C ALA A 100 6.59 6.96 -9.39
N LEU A 101 5.85 5.85 -9.27
CA LEU A 101 6.17 4.59 -9.95
C LEU A 101 6.03 4.65 -11.48
N GLU A 102 5.38 5.68 -12.01
CA GLU A 102 5.14 5.87 -13.45
C GLU A 102 6.05 6.95 -14.05
N MET A 103 6.82 7.65 -13.22
CA MET A 103 7.70 8.71 -13.68
C MET A 103 9.01 8.16 -14.27
N PRO A 104 9.56 8.80 -15.31
CA PRO A 104 10.70 8.27 -16.06
C PRO A 104 12.03 8.45 -15.36
N SER A 105 12.15 9.33 -14.36
CA SER A 105 13.41 9.63 -13.67
C SER A 105 13.19 10.11 -12.24
N GLU A 106 14.21 9.92 -11.40
CA GLU A 106 14.27 10.45 -10.02
C GLU A 106 14.08 11.98 -9.99
N GLN A 107 14.72 12.71 -10.91
CA GLN A 107 14.59 14.15 -10.99
C GLN A 107 13.14 14.59 -11.21
N ALA A 108 12.40 13.91 -12.09
CA ALA A 108 10.99 14.20 -12.32
C ALA A 108 10.13 13.91 -11.08
N VAL A 109 10.47 12.85 -10.32
CA VAL A 109 9.80 12.54 -9.05
C VAL A 109 10.06 13.65 -8.02
N ILE A 110 11.31 14.08 -7.84
CA ILE A 110 11.67 15.14 -6.89
C ILE A 110 10.91 16.44 -7.22
N GLU A 111 10.89 16.85 -8.49
CA GLU A 111 10.15 18.05 -8.91
C GLU A 111 8.63 17.95 -8.68
N PHE A 112 8.09 16.75 -8.79
CA PHE A 112 6.68 16.50 -8.48
C PHE A 112 6.43 16.55 -6.97
N GLU A 113 7.29 15.94 -6.18
CA GLU A 113 7.22 15.93 -4.70
C GLU A 113 7.39 17.33 -4.12
N ASP A 114 8.32 18.12 -4.62
CA ASP A 114 8.53 19.52 -4.21
C ASP A 114 7.25 20.35 -4.38
N ARG A 115 6.60 20.23 -5.53
CA ARG A 115 5.32 20.93 -5.76
C ARG A 115 4.23 20.49 -4.78
N GLN A 116 4.11 19.19 -4.51
CA GLN A 116 3.13 18.69 -3.54
C GLN A 116 3.48 19.15 -2.12
N GLN A 117 4.75 19.14 -1.76
CA GLN A 117 5.22 19.56 -0.46
C GLN A 117 4.92 21.06 -0.23
N ILE A 118 5.25 21.92 -1.19
CA ILE A 118 4.93 23.34 -1.13
C ILE A 118 3.42 23.55 -0.99
N MET A 119 2.61 22.87 -1.81
CA MET A 119 1.14 22.97 -1.71
C MET A 119 0.61 22.56 -0.34
N SER A 120 1.20 21.56 0.29
CA SER A 120 0.77 21.07 1.60
C SER A 120 1.04 22.07 2.72
N THR A 121 2.00 23.01 2.55
CA THR A 121 2.32 24.02 3.57
C THR A 121 1.31 25.14 3.68
N PHE A 122 0.47 25.35 2.65
CA PHE A 122 -0.55 26.41 2.64
C PHE A 122 -1.82 26.05 3.43
N GLY A 123 -1.93 24.80 3.90
CA GLY A 123 -3.09 24.35 4.68
C GLY A 123 -2.95 24.60 6.18
N VAL A 124 -4.03 24.36 6.89
CA VAL A 124 -4.09 24.52 8.37
C VAL A 124 -3.37 23.38 9.11
N ALA A 125 -3.07 22.29 8.45
CA ALA A 125 -2.50 21.10 9.09
C ALA A 125 -1.05 21.30 9.57
N LEU A 126 -0.21 22.02 8.81
CA LEU A 126 1.17 22.25 9.20
C LEU A 126 1.28 23.16 10.43
N PRO A 127 0.59 24.33 10.50
CA PRO A 127 0.55 25.14 11.71
C PRO A 127 0.05 24.38 12.93
N GLU A 128 -1.02 23.60 12.79
CA GLU A 128 -1.53 22.76 13.87
C GLU A 128 -0.49 21.73 14.34
N ALA A 129 0.16 21.02 13.43
CA ALA A 129 1.18 20.04 13.78
C ALA A 129 2.36 20.68 14.54
N ILE A 130 2.81 21.88 14.12
CA ILE A 130 3.87 22.63 14.79
C ILE A 130 3.41 23.08 16.19
N GLY A 131 2.22 23.66 16.30
CA GLY A 131 1.65 24.08 17.58
C GLY A 131 1.53 22.92 18.56
N ALA A 132 0.94 21.81 18.13
CA ALA A 132 0.80 20.62 18.93
C ALA A 132 2.15 20.04 19.40
N PHE A 133 3.16 20.04 18.54
CA PHE A 133 4.52 19.62 18.88
C PHE A 133 5.14 20.49 19.98
N LEU A 134 5.04 21.82 19.85
CA LEU A 134 5.57 22.77 20.83
C LEU A 134 4.86 22.67 22.17
N GLU A 135 3.54 22.43 22.14
CA GLU A 135 2.69 22.27 23.31
C GLU A 135 2.72 20.84 23.90
N LYS A 136 3.43 19.91 23.28
CA LYS A 136 3.53 18.48 23.66
C LYS A 136 2.16 17.80 23.77
N ARG A 137 1.22 18.15 22.91
CA ARG A 137 -0.10 17.52 22.78
C ARG A 137 -0.23 16.78 21.44
N ARG A 138 -1.27 15.99 21.30
CA ARG A 138 -1.65 15.40 20.02
C ARG A 138 -2.19 16.49 19.10
N ALA A 139 -1.77 16.44 17.81
CA ALA A 139 -2.35 17.30 16.79
C ALA A 139 -3.77 16.84 16.45
N GLU A 140 -4.66 17.81 16.19
CA GLU A 140 -6.05 17.60 15.77
C GLU A 140 -6.24 18.20 14.38
N PHE A 141 -6.47 17.34 13.40
CA PHE A 141 -6.59 17.78 12.01
C PHE A 141 -8.06 17.83 11.60
N PRO A 142 -8.55 18.99 11.14
CA PRO A 142 -9.90 19.09 10.57
C PRO A 142 -9.96 18.33 9.22
N ASP A 143 -11.15 17.88 8.86
CA ASP A 143 -11.46 17.21 7.60
C ASP A 143 -11.24 18.10 6.36
#